data_d0c60cd18375c86d7ca224a66cbad998
#
_entry.id   d0c60cd18375c86d7ca224a66cbad998
#
_cell.length_a   1.000
_cell.length_b   1.000
_cell.length_c   1.000
_cell.angle_alpha   90.00
_cell.angle_beta   90.00
_cell.angle_gamma   90.00
#
_symmetry.space_group_name_H-M   'P 1'
#
loop_
_entity.id
_entity.type
_entity.pdbx_description
1 polymer ?
#
loop_
_entity_poly.entity_id
_entity_poly.type
_entity_poly.pdbx_seq_one_letter_code
_entity_poly.pdbx_strand_id
1 'polypeptide(L)'
;MTSNSTTVVTEESLYSVDFLRVVVHVTHNQHKLNNGVRVDIKRTGDGYDIEGQMESFHPIWVGHTGSYSSQIKIKSLSESTLQIEGNFYKWLHGQNVTGSTDLVGLVFDVVKGLSEQELEIEPTPEQMEAIRQGLFEVSVVDVNKALMFQDRQEALKYLERLKHVSSYPYRKNKKDVENNGVYFGKTSKRWLIKYYHKGNEILANKKHQTAITPELTELAEKMIRCEMRIKWHQLNDWDLLTGDRWDAATVKKLIDDAHSKLRMPASIDVTGLPKPFIKFISCFKAGTVVDCYTSQTISKMTADLIRKYGIDVNDYTKKAA
;
A
#
# COMPACT_ATOMS: atom_id res chain seq x y z
N MET A 1 4.64 -18.62 35.13
CA MET A 1 3.27 -18.34 34.68
C MET A 1 3.38 -17.40 33.50
N THR A 2 3.38 -17.95 32.30
CA THR A 2 3.43 -17.18 31.04
C THR A 2 2.02 -16.79 30.70
N SER A 3 1.69 -15.50 30.79
CA SER A 3 0.44 -14.96 30.33
C SER A 3 0.41 -15.05 28.81
N ASN A 4 -0.38 -15.98 28.26
CA ASN A 4 -0.77 -15.97 26.86
C ASN A 4 -1.64 -14.74 26.61
N SER A 5 -1.03 -13.62 26.22
CA SER A 5 -1.77 -12.50 25.65
C SER A 5 -2.14 -12.87 24.21
N THR A 6 -3.32 -13.45 24.05
CA THR A 6 -3.95 -13.58 22.74
C THR A 6 -4.11 -12.15 22.19
N THR A 7 -3.39 -11.81 21.15
CA THR A 7 -3.54 -10.51 20.48
C THR A 7 -4.94 -10.48 19.88
N VAL A 8 -5.87 -9.85 20.57
CA VAL A 8 -7.24 -9.66 20.08
C VAL A 8 -7.17 -8.67 18.94
N VAL A 9 -7.45 -9.12 17.72
CA VAL A 9 -7.56 -8.25 16.54
C VAL A 9 -8.84 -7.42 16.71
N THR A 10 -8.70 -6.17 17.10
CA THR A 10 -9.81 -5.21 17.15
C THR A 10 -10.11 -4.68 15.75
N GLU A 11 -11.32 -4.17 15.51
CA GLU A 11 -11.66 -3.58 14.20
C GLU A 11 -10.70 -2.43 13.82
N GLU A 12 -10.26 -1.64 14.78
CA GLU A 12 -9.30 -0.56 14.57
C GLU A 12 -7.93 -1.06 14.17
N SER A 13 -7.48 -2.22 14.67
CA SER A 13 -6.18 -2.81 14.31
C SER A 13 -6.12 -3.34 12.87
N LEU A 14 -7.25 -3.37 12.16
CA LEU A 14 -7.31 -3.78 10.75
C LEU A 14 -6.88 -2.66 9.79
N TYR A 15 -6.81 -1.42 10.25
CA TYR A 15 -6.47 -0.26 9.43
C TYR A 15 -5.12 0.33 9.83
N SER A 16 -4.37 0.84 8.87
CA SER A 16 -3.12 1.55 9.19
C SER A 16 -2.63 2.42 8.03
N VAL A 17 -1.71 3.31 8.39
CA VAL A 17 -0.83 4.04 7.47
C VAL A 17 0.48 3.26 7.39
N ASP A 18 0.94 2.96 6.17
CA ASP A 18 2.15 2.15 5.96
C ASP A 18 3.32 3.00 5.46
N PHE A 19 3.21 3.56 4.26
CA PHE A 19 4.24 4.39 3.67
C PHE A 19 3.81 5.87 3.69
N LEU A 20 4.77 6.74 4.03
CA LEU A 20 4.59 8.19 4.01
C LEU A 20 5.71 8.87 3.25
N ARG A 21 5.39 9.97 2.56
CA ARG A 21 6.34 11.02 2.19
C ARG A 21 5.79 12.33 2.70
N VAL A 22 6.51 12.92 3.63
CA VAL A 22 6.14 14.18 4.30
C VAL A 22 7.24 15.21 4.16
N VAL A 23 6.87 16.49 4.30
CA VAL A 23 7.80 17.60 4.44
C VAL A 23 7.52 18.28 5.76
N VAL A 24 8.53 18.31 6.64
CA VAL A 24 8.45 18.89 7.99
C VAL A 24 9.38 20.09 8.09
N HIS A 25 9.00 21.06 8.93
CA HIS A 25 9.83 22.22 9.23
C HIS A 25 10.61 21.96 10.52
N VAL A 26 11.88 21.60 10.37
CA VAL A 26 12.79 21.32 11.50
C VAL A 26 14.18 21.82 11.20
N THR A 27 14.83 22.39 12.20
CA THR A 27 16.22 22.84 12.13
C THR A 27 17.16 21.65 12.00
N HIS A 28 18.09 21.71 11.06
CA HIS A 28 19.08 20.65 10.84
C HIS A 28 20.29 21.16 10.06
N ASN A 29 21.38 20.38 10.10
CA ASN A 29 22.57 20.65 9.31
C ASN A 29 22.43 19.98 7.92
N GLN A 30 22.27 20.78 6.86
CA GLN A 30 22.11 20.28 5.48
C GLN A 30 23.32 19.46 5.01
N HIS A 31 24.53 19.81 5.43
CA HIS A 31 25.76 19.15 5.02
C HIS A 31 25.91 17.76 5.63
N LYS A 32 25.29 17.49 6.77
CA LYS A 32 25.24 16.16 7.40
C LYS A 32 24.20 15.24 6.76
N LEU A 33 23.14 15.82 6.18
CA LEU A 33 22.00 15.09 5.63
C LEU A 33 22.07 14.92 4.10
N ASN A 34 23.28 14.77 3.55
CA ASN A 34 23.44 14.57 2.12
C ASN A 34 24.43 13.45 1.80
N ASN A 35 24.22 12.80 0.66
CA ASN A 35 25.15 11.81 0.08
C ASN A 35 25.74 12.34 -1.23
N GLY A 36 26.08 13.62 -1.25
CA GLY A 36 26.60 14.35 -2.38
C GLY A 36 25.68 15.50 -2.81
N VAL A 37 26.24 16.41 -3.58
CA VAL A 37 25.57 17.61 -4.10
C VAL A 37 25.53 17.54 -5.62
N ARG A 38 24.35 17.73 -6.18
CA ARG A 38 24.21 17.96 -7.62
C ARG A 38 24.29 19.45 -7.88
N VAL A 39 25.23 19.84 -8.71
CA VAL A 39 25.39 21.21 -9.18
C VAL A 39 25.00 21.25 -10.67
N ASP A 40 23.91 21.94 -10.97
CA ASP A 40 23.50 22.18 -12.36
C ASP A 40 24.11 23.51 -12.81
N ILE A 41 25.12 23.47 -13.67
CA ILE A 41 25.82 24.63 -14.22
C ILE A 41 25.21 24.96 -15.59
N LYS A 42 24.75 26.20 -15.74
CA LYS A 42 24.25 26.69 -17.04
C LYS A 42 25.40 27.04 -17.94
N ARG A 43 25.46 26.44 -19.14
CA ARG A 43 26.43 26.76 -20.16
C ARG A 43 26.04 28.06 -20.87
N THR A 44 26.86 29.08 -20.79
CA THR A 44 26.77 30.31 -21.57
C THR A 44 27.85 30.29 -22.69
N GLY A 45 27.57 30.86 -23.87
CA GLY A 45 28.33 30.80 -25.12
C GLY A 45 29.84 30.43 -25.06
N ASP A 46 30.65 31.16 -24.30
CA ASP A 46 32.09 30.93 -24.17
C ASP A 46 32.55 30.36 -22.83
N GLY A 47 31.62 29.96 -21.96
CA GLY A 47 31.95 29.44 -20.61
C GLY A 47 30.80 28.87 -19.85
N TYR A 48 30.98 28.74 -18.54
CA TYR A 48 29.97 28.28 -17.58
C TYR A 48 29.56 29.46 -16.70
N ASP A 49 28.27 29.71 -16.59
CA ASP A 49 27.73 30.73 -15.71
C ASP A 49 27.62 30.17 -14.31
N ILE A 50 28.41 30.74 -13.39
CA ILE A 50 28.43 30.36 -11.99
C ILE A 50 27.22 30.96 -11.25
N GLU A 51 26.64 32.06 -11.71
CA GLU A 51 25.46 32.67 -11.10
C GLU A 51 24.17 31.87 -11.31
N GLY A 52 24.17 30.92 -12.24
CA GLY A 52 23.05 30.00 -12.51
C GLY A 52 23.16 28.65 -11.83
N GLN A 53 23.99 28.48 -10.83
CA GLN A 53 24.15 27.21 -10.12
C GLN A 53 22.91 26.90 -9.28
N MET A 54 22.35 25.71 -9.51
CA MET A 54 21.32 25.13 -8.66
C MET A 54 21.92 23.95 -7.92
N GLU A 55 22.08 24.09 -6.61
CA GLU A 55 22.54 23.02 -5.73
C GLU A 55 21.35 22.21 -5.20
N SER A 56 21.42 20.90 -5.33
CA SER A 56 20.47 20.02 -4.69
C SER A 56 21.17 18.87 -3.98
N PHE A 57 20.85 18.69 -2.72
CA PHE A 57 21.40 17.62 -1.90
C PHE A 57 20.79 16.26 -2.27
N HIS A 58 21.63 15.24 -2.39
CA HIS A 58 21.17 13.88 -2.55
C HIS A 58 20.65 13.33 -1.21
N PRO A 59 19.56 12.55 -1.21
CA PRO A 59 19.00 11.98 0.01
C PRO A 59 19.92 10.91 0.62
N ILE A 60 19.83 10.77 1.93
CA ILE A 60 20.45 9.68 2.69
C ILE A 60 19.41 8.65 3.13
N TRP A 61 19.89 7.42 3.43
CA TRP A 61 19.08 6.36 4.02
C TRP A 61 19.47 6.21 5.50
N VAL A 62 18.47 6.28 6.37
CA VAL A 62 18.66 6.23 7.81
C VAL A 62 17.95 5.03 8.40
N GLY A 63 18.71 4.16 9.10
CA GLY A 63 18.17 3.06 9.88
C GLY A 63 17.75 3.52 11.27
N HIS A 64 16.94 2.71 11.95
CA HIS A 64 16.63 2.93 13.36
C HIS A 64 17.75 2.42 14.27
N THR A 65 18.07 3.18 15.32
CA THR A 65 19.03 2.77 16.33
C THR A 65 18.45 1.57 17.09
N GLY A 66 19.06 0.40 16.96
CA GLY A 66 18.58 -0.81 17.64
C GLY A 66 18.26 -2.00 16.76
N SER A 67 18.81 -2.06 15.54
CA SER A 67 18.91 -3.26 14.69
C SER A 67 17.72 -3.60 13.79
N TYR A 68 16.77 -2.72 13.60
CA TYR A 68 15.77 -2.99 12.59
C TYR A 68 16.32 -2.66 11.20
N SER A 69 16.41 -3.62 10.31
CA SER A 69 16.90 -3.44 8.94
C SER A 69 15.99 -2.58 8.04
N SER A 70 15.06 -1.84 8.63
CA SER A 70 14.19 -0.89 7.96
C SER A 70 14.87 0.47 7.89
N GLN A 71 14.88 1.06 6.71
CA GLN A 71 15.44 2.39 6.46
C GLN A 71 14.38 3.34 5.95
N ILE A 72 14.47 4.60 6.35
CA ILE A 72 13.74 5.71 5.77
C ILE A 72 14.71 6.60 5.00
N LYS A 73 14.20 7.32 4.04
CA LYS A 73 14.96 8.22 3.18
C LYS A 73 14.72 9.65 3.63
N ILE A 74 15.79 10.39 3.83
CA ILE A 74 15.76 11.78 4.25
C ILE A 74 16.42 12.64 3.19
N LYS A 75 15.82 13.79 2.89
CA LYS A 75 16.37 14.79 1.98
C LYS A 75 16.21 16.18 2.59
N SER A 76 17.30 16.88 2.80
CA SER A 76 17.27 18.31 3.13
C SER A 76 16.81 19.11 1.90
N LEU A 77 15.80 19.95 2.08
CA LEU A 77 15.28 20.87 1.05
C LEU A 77 15.75 22.29 1.31
N SER A 78 15.97 22.67 2.58
CA SER A 78 16.54 23.93 3.04
C SER A 78 17.07 23.71 4.46
N GLU A 79 17.70 24.70 5.08
CA GLU A 79 18.21 24.64 6.47
C GLU A 79 17.10 24.34 7.52
N SER A 80 15.86 24.57 7.17
CA SER A 80 14.70 24.39 8.06
C SER A 80 13.62 23.47 7.48
N THR A 81 13.86 22.83 6.35
CA THR A 81 12.84 22.01 5.66
C THR A 81 13.41 20.65 5.28
N LEU A 82 12.81 19.60 5.84
CA LEU A 82 13.25 18.23 5.68
C LEU A 82 12.15 17.36 5.05
N GLN A 83 12.45 16.68 3.95
CA GLN A 83 11.59 15.64 3.40
C GLN A 83 11.97 14.29 3.98
N ILE A 84 10.99 13.56 4.49
CA ILE A 84 11.14 12.22 5.05
C ILE A 84 10.23 11.26 4.26
N GLU A 85 10.78 10.11 3.85
CA GLU A 85 10.06 9.13 3.02
C GLU A 85 10.35 7.71 3.49
N GLY A 86 9.31 6.90 3.69
CA GLY A 86 9.46 5.49 4.03
C GLY A 86 8.26 4.90 4.76
N ASN A 87 8.47 3.68 5.27
CA ASN A 87 7.49 3.04 6.16
C ASN A 87 7.83 3.40 7.61
N PHE A 88 7.13 4.41 8.14
CA PHE A 88 7.42 4.97 9.45
C PHE A 88 7.16 3.99 10.58
N TYR A 89 6.03 3.30 10.53
CA TYR A 89 5.71 2.29 11.55
C TYR A 89 6.75 1.16 11.57
N LYS A 90 7.16 0.69 10.39
CA LYS A 90 8.20 -0.35 10.30
C LYS A 90 9.56 0.15 10.77
N TRP A 91 9.90 1.41 10.52
CA TRP A 91 11.14 2.01 10.99
C TRP A 91 11.18 2.07 12.52
N LEU A 92 10.07 2.47 13.17
CA LEU A 92 9.95 2.57 14.63
C LEU A 92 9.90 1.20 15.33
N HIS A 93 9.18 0.24 14.73
CA HIS A 93 8.82 -1.02 15.41
C HIS A 93 9.43 -2.28 14.77
N GLY A 94 10.18 -2.16 13.67
CA GLY A 94 10.84 -3.28 12.98
C GLY A 94 9.91 -4.19 12.18
N GLN A 95 8.59 -3.98 12.20
CA GLN A 95 7.58 -4.79 11.53
C GLN A 95 6.42 -3.92 11.02
N ASN A 96 5.64 -4.43 10.07
CA ASN A 96 4.44 -3.80 9.56
C ASN A 96 3.31 -4.82 9.29
N VAL A 97 3.24 -5.86 10.07
CA VAL A 97 2.09 -6.78 10.10
C VAL A 97 0.90 -6.07 10.71
N THR A 98 1.13 -5.43 11.84
CA THR A 98 0.24 -4.43 12.45
C THR A 98 0.66 -3.02 12.02
N GLY A 99 -0.05 -2.01 12.47
CA GLY A 99 0.27 -0.62 12.16
C GLY A 99 -0.50 0.37 13.03
N SER A 100 -0.47 1.63 12.67
CA SER A 100 -1.19 2.71 13.33
C SER A 100 -1.98 3.53 12.30
N THR A 101 -3.15 4.02 12.67
CA THR A 101 -3.90 5.02 11.91
C THR A 101 -3.52 6.45 12.28
N ASP A 102 -2.76 6.63 13.36
CA ASP A 102 -2.27 7.93 13.82
C ASP A 102 -1.08 8.39 12.96
N LEU A 103 -1.39 9.03 11.84
CA LEU A 103 -0.40 9.58 10.92
C LEU A 103 0.46 10.67 11.59
N VAL A 104 -0.16 11.53 12.38
CA VAL A 104 0.53 12.65 13.06
C VAL A 104 1.49 12.12 14.10
N GLY A 105 1.05 11.17 14.94
CA GLY A 105 1.90 10.51 15.92
C GLY A 105 3.09 9.78 15.27
N LEU A 106 2.87 9.08 14.15
CA LEU A 106 3.96 8.43 13.41
C LEU A 106 5.02 9.43 12.91
N VAL A 107 4.60 10.59 12.38
CA VAL A 107 5.53 11.64 11.93
C VAL A 107 6.29 12.22 13.12
N PHE A 108 5.58 12.51 14.22
CA PHE A 108 6.18 13.04 15.44
C PHE A 108 7.24 12.09 16.00
N ASP A 109 6.92 10.81 16.14
CA ASP A 109 7.83 9.80 16.69
C ASP A 109 9.05 9.57 15.79
N VAL A 110 8.86 9.62 14.45
CA VAL A 110 9.98 9.52 13.51
C VAL A 110 10.90 10.73 13.63
N VAL A 111 10.39 11.96 13.67
CA VAL A 111 11.23 13.16 13.82
C VAL A 111 11.96 13.13 15.16
N LYS A 112 11.29 12.75 16.25
CA LYS A 112 11.92 12.56 17.55
C LYS A 112 13.04 11.50 17.49
N GLY A 113 12.77 10.32 16.92
CA GLY A 113 13.78 9.27 16.80
C GLY A 113 14.97 9.65 15.91
N LEU A 114 14.76 10.52 14.92
CA LEU A 114 15.84 11.08 14.10
C LEU A 114 16.68 12.10 14.87
N SER A 115 16.08 12.92 15.74
CA SER A 115 16.79 13.90 16.56
C SER A 115 17.64 13.23 17.66
N GLU A 116 17.37 12.00 18.01
CA GLU A 116 18.15 11.18 18.96
C GLU A 116 19.38 10.53 18.30
N GLN A 117 19.56 10.68 16.98
CA GLN A 117 20.70 10.15 16.23
C GLN A 117 21.76 11.24 15.98
N GLU A 118 22.98 10.83 15.66
CA GLU A 118 24.10 11.74 15.34
C GLU A 118 23.96 12.39 13.95
N LEU A 119 22.75 12.89 13.62
CA LEU A 119 22.42 13.48 12.32
C LEU A 119 22.34 15.01 12.33
N GLU A 120 22.55 15.64 13.50
CA GLU A 120 22.39 17.08 13.67
C GLU A 120 21.01 17.58 13.18
N ILE A 121 19.94 16.82 13.51
CA ILE A 121 18.56 17.22 13.38
C ILE A 121 18.10 17.68 14.76
N GLU A 122 17.91 18.98 14.94
CA GLU A 122 17.68 19.63 16.23
C GLU A 122 16.38 20.44 16.20
N PRO A 123 15.20 19.76 16.19
CA PRO A 123 13.93 20.49 16.18
C PRO A 123 13.73 21.29 17.48
N THR A 124 13.27 22.53 17.37
CA THR A 124 12.89 23.30 18.53
C THR A 124 11.59 22.76 19.16
N PRO A 125 11.28 23.11 20.44
CA PRO A 125 10.01 22.73 21.05
C PRO A 125 8.79 23.19 20.24
N GLU A 126 8.85 24.39 19.65
CA GLU A 126 7.79 24.95 18.81
C GLU A 126 7.61 24.17 17.51
N GLN A 127 8.72 23.72 16.89
CA GLN A 127 8.68 22.88 15.69
C GLN A 127 8.09 21.51 16.00
N MET A 128 8.44 20.91 17.13
CA MET A 128 7.85 19.65 17.58
C MET A 128 6.35 19.80 17.90
N GLU A 129 5.95 20.91 18.50
CA GLU A 129 4.54 21.20 18.75
C GLU A 129 3.75 21.41 17.45
N ALA A 130 4.34 22.12 16.47
CA ALA A 130 3.74 22.25 15.14
C ALA A 130 3.51 20.89 14.47
N ILE A 131 4.48 19.97 14.57
CA ILE A 131 4.32 18.60 14.06
C ILE A 131 3.18 17.87 14.79
N ARG A 132 3.09 18.01 16.13
CA ARG A 132 2.01 17.39 16.92
C ARG A 132 0.63 17.91 16.53
N GLN A 133 0.53 19.15 16.07
CA GLN A 133 -0.68 19.76 15.54
C GLN A 133 -0.94 19.39 14.08
N GLY A 134 -0.10 18.57 13.44
CA GLY A 134 -0.25 18.17 12.04
C GLY A 134 0.18 19.25 11.03
N LEU A 135 0.93 20.28 11.45
CA LEU A 135 1.39 21.38 10.60
C LEU A 135 2.63 20.98 9.79
N PHE A 136 2.44 20.00 8.89
CA PHE A 136 3.43 19.52 7.94
C PHE A 136 2.74 19.05 6.66
N GLU A 137 3.48 18.98 5.55
CA GLU A 137 2.92 18.54 4.27
C GLU A 137 2.97 17.03 4.10
N VAL A 138 1.92 16.46 3.49
CA VAL A 138 1.82 15.05 3.08
C VAL A 138 1.77 14.97 1.56
N SER A 139 2.76 14.36 0.92
CA SER A 139 2.82 14.27 -0.54
C SER A 139 2.57 12.88 -1.12
N VAL A 140 2.77 11.83 -0.32
CA VAL A 140 2.40 10.44 -0.64
C VAL A 140 2.02 9.73 0.66
N VAL A 141 0.95 8.94 0.60
CA VAL A 141 0.55 8.08 1.71
C VAL A 141 0.02 6.75 1.20
N ASP A 142 0.40 5.66 1.85
CA ASP A 142 -0.23 4.35 1.69
C ASP A 142 -1.14 4.11 2.89
N VAL A 143 -2.43 4.05 2.65
CA VAL A 143 -3.42 3.60 3.65
C VAL A 143 -3.78 2.15 3.35
N ASN A 144 -3.92 1.34 4.39
CA ASN A 144 -4.22 -0.07 4.19
C ASN A 144 -5.30 -0.60 5.13
N LYS A 145 -5.88 -1.73 4.71
CA LYS A 145 -6.82 -2.54 5.46
C LYS A 145 -6.39 -4.01 5.39
N ALA A 146 -6.41 -4.68 6.53
CA ALA A 146 -6.25 -6.12 6.62
C ALA A 146 -7.59 -6.82 6.37
N LEU A 147 -7.65 -7.69 5.36
CA LEU A 147 -8.77 -8.60 5.15
C LEU A 147 -8.38 -9.92 5.78
N MET A 148 -9.07 -10.30 6.87
CA MET A 148 -8.75 -11.50 7.63
C MET A 148 -9.57 -12.70 7.15
N PHE A 149 -8.92 -13.85 7.09
CA PHE A 149 -9.48 -15.15 6.69
C PHE A 149 -9.30 -16.17 7.80
N GLN A 150 -10.04 -17.26 7.74
CA GLN A 150 -9.95 -18.32 8.72
C GLN A 150 -8.55 -18.96 8.74
N ASP A 151 -7.97 -19.16 7.55
CA ASP A 151 -6.65 -19.74 7.36
C ASP A 151 -5.94 -19.19 6.11
N ARG A 152 -4.69 -19.63 5.93
CA ARG A 152 -3.86 -19.30 4.76
C ARG A 152 -4.50 -19.76 3.44
N GLN A 153 -5.16 -20.91 3.40
CA GLN A 153 -5.74 -21.43 2.17
C GLN A 153 -6.88 -20.56 1.67
N GLU A 154 -7.75 -20.10 2.57
CA GLU A 154 -8.82 -19.18 2.20
C GLU A 154 -8.29 -17.84 1.73
N ALA A 155 -7.28 -17.28 2.41
CA ALA A 155 -6.62 -16.06 1.97
C ALA A 155 -6.04 -16.19 0.56
N LEU A 156 -5.32 -17.28 0.28
CA LEU A 156 -4.74 -17.53 -1.04
C LEU A 156 -5.82 -17.79 -2.11
N LYS A 157 -6.90 -18.52 -1.80
CA LYS A 157 -8.03 -18.70 -2.72
C LYS A 157 -8.69 -17.35 -3.07
N TYR A 158 -8.84 -16.46 -2.09
CA TYR A 158 -9.35 -15.12 -2.34
C TYR A 158 -8.42 -14.32 -3.27
N LEU A 159 -7.10 -14.36 -3.03
CA LEU A 159 -6.12 -13.68 -3.88
C LEU A 159 -6.11 -14.24 -5.32
N GLU A 160 -6.19 -15.56 -5.49
CA GLU A 160 -6.30 -16.18 -6.81
C GLU A 160 -7.58 -15.74 -7.55
N ARG A 161 -8.71 -15.67 -6.85
CA ARG A 161 -9.94 -15.10 -7.44
C ARG A 161 -9.74 -13.64 -7.85
N LEU A 162 -9.07 -12.83 -7.04
CA LEU A 162 -8.73 -11.45 -7.40
C LEU A 162 -7.91 -11.40 -8.69
N LYS A 163 -6.92 -12.27 -8.86
CA LYS A 163 -6.08 -12.32 -10.06
C LYS A 163 -6.89 -12.60 -11.32
N HIS A 164 -7.84 -13.51 -11.24
CA HIS A 164 -8.55 -14.02 -12.43
C HIS A 164 -9.82 -13.21 -12.75
N VAL A 165 -10.69 -13.00 -11.78
CA VAL A 165 -12.06 -12.52 -12.05
C VAL A 165 -12.37 -11.12 -11.58
N SER A 166 -11.45 -10.46 -10.85
CA SER A 166 -11.72 -9.11 -10.35
C SER A 166 -11.59 -8.04 -11.43
N SER A 167 -12.38 -6.98 -11.27
CA SER A 167 -12.22 -5.75 -12.04
C SER A 167 -12.38 -4.54 -11.13
N TYR A 168 -11.91 -3.38 -11.62
CA TYR A 168 -12.03 -2.14 -10.88
C TYR A 168 -12.55 -1.05 -11.83
N PRO A 169 -13.56 -0.24 -11.45
CA PRO A 169 -14.11 0.80 -12.30
C PRO A 169 -13.04 1.73 -12.84
N TYR A 170 -13.19 2.17 -14.09
CA TYR A 170 -12.27 3.07 -14.78
C TYR A 170 -10.82 2.55 -14.93
N ARG A 171 -10.54 1.29 -14.51
CA ARG A 171 -9.21 0.68 -14.53
C ARG A 171 -9.21 -0.72 -15.13
N LYS A 172 -10.19 -1.06 -15.95
CA LYS A 172 -10.37 -2.40 -16.55
C LYS A 172 -9.13 -2.92 -17.29
N ASN A 173 -8.45 -2.05 -18.04
CA ASN A 173 -7.30 -2.42 -18.85
C ASN A 173 -5.97 -2.19 -18.14
N LYS A 174 -5.97 -1.97 -16.82
CA LYS A 174 -4.79 -1.65 -16.02
C LYS A 174 -4.67 -2.53 -14.78
N LYS A 175 -5.17 -3.76 -14.87
CA LYS A 175 -4.94 -4.78 -13.86
C LYS A 175 -3.59 -5.44 -14.15
N ASP A 176 -2.65 -5.27 -13.24
CA ASP A 176 -1.36 -5.92 -13.30
C ASP A 176 -1.32 -7.01 -12.23
N VAL A 177 -0.87 -8.21 -12.62
CA VAL A 177 -0.66 -9.33 -11.70
C VAL A 177 0.84 -9.56 -11.62
N GLU A 178 1.42 -9.31 -10.46
CA GLU A 178 2.85 -9.46 -10.22
C GLU A 178 3.10 -10.31 -8.99
N ASN A 179 4.01 -11.29 -9.11
CA ASN A 179 4.45 -12.13 -8.01
C ASN A 179 3.28 -12.58 -7.10
N ASN A 180 3.12 -11.90 -5.96
CA ASN A 180 2.15 -12.24 -4.92
C ASN A 180 0.98 -11.26 -4.83
N GLY A 181 0.75 -10.41 -5.84
CA GLY A 181 -0.25 -9.35 -5.72
C GLY A 181 -1.02 -9.03 -7.00
N VAL A 182 -2.11 -8.29 -6.81
CA VAL A 182 -2.96 -7.72 -7.87
C VAL A 182 -3.00 -6.23 -7.70
N TYR A 183 -2.74 -5.50 -8.77
CA TYR A 183 -2.66 -4.04 -8.78
C TYR A 183 -3.71 -3.47 -9.74
N PHE A 184 -4.36 -2.40 -9.32
CA PHE A 184 -5.23 -1.61 -10.18
C PHE A 184 -4.72 -0.17 -10.23
N GLY A 185 -4.41 0.28 -11.45
CA GLY A 185 -3.92 1.63 -11.70
C GLY A 185 -2.45 1.86 -11.34
N LYS A 186 -1.58 0.88 -11.50
CA LYS A 186 -0.15 0.95 -11.21
C LYS A 186 0.54 2.18 -11.83
N THR A 187 0.19 2.54 -13.07
CA THR A 187 0.74 3.69 -13.79
C THR A 187 0.03 5.02 -13.48
N SER A 188 -0.97 5.03 -12.58
CA SER A 188 -1.69 6.24 -12.24
C SER A 188 -0.81 7.27 -11.54
N LYS A 189 -0.93 8.55 -11.95
CA LYS A 189 -0.29 9.68 -11.27
C LYS A 189 -1.05 10.13 -10.03
N ARG A 190 -2.29 9.63 -9.80
CA ARG A 190 -3.18 10.03 -8.71
C ARG A 190 -3.15 9.05 -7.56
N TRP A 191 -3.59 7.81 -7.81
CA TRP A 191 -3.60 6.74 -6.80
C TRP A 191 -3.65 5.36 -7.47
N LEU A 192 -3.25 4.34 -6.74
CA LEU A 192 -3.38 2.93 -7.10
C LEU A 192 -3.89 2.14 -5.89
N ILE A 193 -4.47 0.97 -6.14
CA ILE A 193 -4.82 0.01 -5.09
C ILE A 193 -4.19 -1.34 -5.40
N LYS A 194 -3.68 -2.03 -4.39
CA LYS A 194 -3.07 -3.34 -4.51
C LYS A 194 -3.59 -4.29 -3.43
N TYR A 195 -3.60 -5.58 -3.76
CA TYR A 195 -3.96 -6.67 -2.87
C TYR A 195 -2.86 -7.71 -2.90
N TYR A 196 -2.40 -8.15 -1.75
CA TYR A 196 -1.36 -9.15 -1.65
C TYR A 196 -1.45 -9.94 -0.35
N HIS A 197 -0.90 -11.18 -0.36
CA HIS A 197 -0.84 -12.02 0.82
C HIS A 197 0.31 -11.57 1.72
N LYS A 198 0.00 -11.17 2.96
CA LYS A 198 0.99 -10.59 3.88
C LYS A 198 2.06 -11.59 4.32
N GLY A 199 1.69 -12.85 4.56
CA GLY A 199 2.65 -13.90 4.88
C GLY A 199 3.67 -14.13 3.76
N ASN A 200 3.23 -14.14 2.50
CA ASN A 200 4.15 -14.28 1.36
C ASN A 200 5.09 -13.06 1.21
N GLU A 201 4.60 -11.86 1.50
CA GLU A 201 5.44 -10.64 1.50
C GLU A 201 6.53 -10.72 2.57
N ILE A 202 6.19 -11.17 3.78
CA ILE A 202 7.16 -11.40 4.85
C ILE A 202 8.23 -12.42 4.44
N LEU A 203 7.81 -13.55 3.87
CA LEU A 203 8.73 -14.60 3.42
C LEU A 203 9.70 -14.12 2.34
N ALA A 204 9.23 -13.28 1.41
CA ALA A 204 10.06 -12.69 0.36
C ALA A 204 11.08 -11.68 0.91
N ASN A 205 10.78 -11.03 2.04
CA ASN A 205 11.57 -9.94 2.62
C ASN A 205 12.21 -10.29 3.97
N LYS A 206 12.51 -11.56 4.24
CA LYS A 206 13.03 -12.05 5.55
C LYS A 206 14.20 -11.24 6.12
N LYS A 207 15.08 -10.73 5.27
CA LYS A 207 16.25 -9.93 5.70
C LYS A 207 15.88 -8.61 6.38
N HIS A 208 14.63 -8.15 6.25
CA HIS A 208 14.18 -6.83 6.69
C HIS A 208 13.11 -6.89 7.80
N GLN A 209 12.93 -8.05 8.46
CA GLN A 209 11.86 -8.21 9.43
C GLN A 209 12.33 -8.96 10.70
N THR A 210 13.27 -8.35 11.40
CA THR A 210 13.88 -8.94 12.61
C THR A 210 12.93 -8.95 13.83
N ALA A 211 11.89 -8.14 13.84
CA ALA A 211 10.94 -8.01 14.95
C ALA A 211 9.63 -8.79 14.73
N ILE A 212 9.59 -9.76 13.80
CA ILE A 212 8.40 -10.58 13.58
C ILE A 212 8.40 -11.79 14.51
N THR A 213 7.41 -11.81 15.40
CA THR A 213 7.17 -12.94 16.31
C THR A 213 6.39 -14.06 15.60
N PRO A 214 6.34 -15.29 16.17
CA PRO A 214 5.51 -16.36 15.66
C PRO A 214 4.02 -15.97 15.54
N GLU A 215 3.49 -15.21 16.51
CA GLU A 215 2.10 -14.74 16.53
C GLU A 215 1.82 -13.77 15.38
N LEU A 216 2.74 -12.84 15.11
CA LEU A 216 2.64 -11.94 13.95
C LEU A 216 2.75 -12.70 12.63
N THR A 217 3.54 -13.77 12.59
CA THR A 217 3.63 -14.64 11.42
C THR A 217 2.29 -15.35 11.18
N GLU A 218 1.69 -15.95 12.23
CA GLU A 218 0.39 -16.60 12.13
C GLU A 218 -0.70 -15.61 11.68
N LEU A 219 -0.71 -14.40 12.22
CA LEU A 219 -1.63 -13.35 11.80
C LEU A 219 -1.47 -13.01 10.32
N ALA A 220 -0.23 -12.83 9.87
CA ALA A 220 0.09 -12.49 8.48
C ALA A 220 -0.31 -13.60 7.48
N GLU A 221 -0.24 -14.86 7.90
CA GLU A 221 -0.65 -16.01 7.08
C GLU A 221 -2.15 -16.03 6.78
N LYS A 222 -2.96 -15.44 7.63
CA LYS A 222 -4.42 -15.33 7.48
C LYS A 222 -4.85 -14.01 6.81
N MET A 223 -3.89 -13.19 6.34
CA MET A 223 -4.14 -11.80 5.93
C MET A 223 -3.92 -11.57 4.43
N ILE A 224 -4.93 -11.00 3.78
CA ILE A 224 -4.76 -10.26 2.53
C ILE A 224 -4.73 -8.76 2.88
N ARG A 225 -3.65 -8.09 2.53
CA ARG A 225 -3.56 -6.65 2.67
C ARG A 225 -4.13 -5.97 1.43
N CYS A 226 -5.10 -5.11 1.65
CA CYS A 226 -5.60 -4.15 0.69
C CYS A 226 -4.90 -2.82 0.98
N GLU A 227 -4.13 -2.29 0.05
CA GLU A 227 -3.34 -1.07 0.24
C GLU A 227 -3.60 -0.09 -0.89
N MET A 228 -3.91 1.15 -0.54
CA MET A 228 -4.12 2.24 -1.47
C MET A 228 -3.01 3.27 -1.32
N ARG A 229 -2.21 3.45 -2.38
CA ARG A 229 -1.23 4.54 -2.47
C ARG A 229 -1.87 5.77 -3.07
N ILE A 230 -1.87 6.86 -2.33
CA ILE A 230 -2.41 8.16 -2.72
C ILE A 230 -1.23 9.11 -2.95
N LYS A 231 -1.23 9.80 -4.09
CA LYS A 231 -0.16 10.68 -4.51
C LYS A 231 -0.63 12.13 -4.46
N TRP A 232 0.30 13.07 -4.48
CA TRP A 232 0.09 14.50 -4.31
C TRP A 232 -1.14 15.06 -5.05
N HIS A 233 -1.29 14.78 -6.33
CA HIS A 233 -2.45 15.30 -7.09
C HIS A 233 -3.80 14.86 -6.51
N GLN A 234 -3.90 13.65 -5.99
CA GLN A 234 -5.16 13.17 -5.41
C GLN A 234 -5.34 13.70 -3.99
N LEU A 235 -4.26 13.84 -3.23
CA LEU A 235 -4.28 14.46 -1.91
C LEU A 235 -4.74 15.92 -2.00
N ASN A 236 -4.22 16.66 -2.99
CA ASN A 236 -4.63 18.03 -3.25
C ASN A 236 -6.11 18.14 -3.60
N ASP A 237 -6.63 17.28 -4.49
CA ASP A 237 -8.05 17.29 -4.87
C ASP A 237 -8.99 16.97 -3.67
N TRP A 238 -8.49 16.27 -2.67
CA TRP A 238 -9.26 15.85 -1.49
C TRP A 238 -9.01 16.73 -0.24
N ASP A 239 -8.20 17.77 -0.36
CA ASP A 239 -7.79 18.65 0.75
C ASP A 239 -7.11 17.87 1.90
N LEU A 240 -6.19 16.97 1.54
CA LEU A 240 -5.47 16.08 2.46
C LEU A 240 -3.94 16.28 2.40
N LEU A 241 -3.49 17.48 1.99
CA LEU A 241 -2.06 17.77 1.87
C LEU A 241 -1.37 18.09 3.20
N THR A 242 -2.10 18.28 4.29
CA THR A 242 -1.53 18.62 5.61
C THR A 242 -1.88 17.56 6.65
N GLY A 243 -1.01 17.37 7.64
CA GLY A 243 -1.17 16.36 8.67
C GLY A 243 -2.42 16.53 9.53
N ASP A 244 -2.86 17.75 9.79
CA ASP A 244 -4.06 18.10 10.57
C ASP A 244 -5.38 17.62 9.94
N ARG A 245 -5.36 17.23 8.66
CA ARG A 245 -6.50 16.65 7.94
C ARG A 245 -6.63 15.14 8.13
N TRP A 246 -5.70 14.52 8.83
CA TRP A 246 -5.63 13.08 8.97
C TRP A 246 -6.02 12.62 10.37
N ASP A 247 -7.01 11.74 10.42
CA ASP A 247 -7.43 11.00 11.60
C ASP A 247 -7.75 9.54 11.24
N ALA A 248 -8.05 8.72 12.24
CA ALA A 248 -8.39 7.32 12.04
C ALA A 248 -9.64 7.13 11.16
N ALA A 249 -10.61 8.03 11.25
CA ALA A 249 -11.84 7.97 10.45
C ALA A 249 -11.54 8.26 8.97
N THR A 250 -10.67 9.21 8.67
CA THR A 250 -10.20 9.54 7.32
C THR A 250 -9.47 8.35 6.71
N VAL A 251 -8.52 7.72 7.44
CA VAL A 251 -7.80 6.52 6.97
C VAL A 251 -8.78 5.40 6.64
N LYS A 252 -9.69 5.08 7.57
CA LYS A 252 -10.72 4.04 7.38
C LYS A 252 -11.59 4.33 6.16
N LYS A 253 -12.14 5.53 6.06
CA LYS A 253 -13.02 5.94 4.97
C LYS A 253 -12.36 5.79 3.60
N LEU A 254 -11.13 6.27 3.45
CA LEU A 254 -10.42 6.24 2.16
C LEU A 254 -10.21 4.81 1.64
N ILE A 255 -9.76 3.91 2.49
CA ILE A 255 -9.51 2.54 2.06
C ILE A 255 -10.80 1.73 1.90
N ASP A 256 -11.83 1.96 2.73
CA ASP A 256 -13.12 1.30 2.59
C ASP A 256 -13.85 1.75 1.33
N ASP A 257 -13.85 3.06 1.03
CA ASP A 257 -14.40 3.61 -0.22
C ASP A 257 -13.68 3.05 -1.46
N ALA A 258 -12.36 2.90 -1.38
CA ALA A 258 -11.59 2.29 -2.45
C ALA A 258 -11.89 0.79 -2.57
N HIS A 259 -11.89 0.04 -1.46
CA HIS A 259 -12.16 -1.39 -1.46
C HIS A 259 -13.58 -1.72 -1.93
N SER A 260 -14.58 -0.93 -1.55
CA SER A 260 -15.98 -1.14 -1.94
C SER A 260 -16.23 -1.09 -3.45
N LYS A 261 -15.35 -0.42 -4.21
CA LYS A 261 -15.40 -0.33 -5.67
C LYS A 261 -14.82 -1.56 -6.38
N LEU A 262 -14.15 -2.44 -5.65
CA LEU A 262 -13.67 -3.70 -6.20
C LEU A 262 -14.86 -4.57 -6.62
N ARG A 263 -14.87 -4.97 -7.87
CA ARG A 263 -15.89 -5.87 -8.40
C ARG A 263 -15.34 -7.27 -8.43
N MET A 264 -15.94 -8.15 -7.63
CA MET A 264 -15.69 -9.58 -7.64
C MET A 264 -17.02 -10.28 -7.90
N PRO A 265 -17.17 -10.96 -9.04
CA PRO A 265 -18.35 -11.79 -9.26
C PRO A 265 -18.54 -12.80 -8.14
N ALA A 266 -19.76 -13.08 -7.77
CA ALA A 266 -20.07 -14.13 -6.79
C ALA A 266 -19.39 -15.45 -7.21
N SER A 267 -18.93 -16.26 -6.28
CA SER A 267 -18.43 -17.60 -6.62
C SER A 267 -19.60 -18.43 -7.12
N ILE A 268 -19.49 -18.99 -8.32
CA ILE A 268 -20.43 -20.07 -8.69
C ILE A 268 -20.02 -21.27 -7.86
N ASP A 269 -20.94 -21.77 -7.05
CA ASP A 269 -20.77 -23.09 -6.43
C ASP A 269 -20.83 -24.13 -7.54
N VAL A 270 -19.70 -24.80 -7.73
CA VAL A 270 -19.56 -25.88 -8.73
C VAL A 270 -19.69 -27.27 -8.09
N THR A 271 -19.97 -27.32 -6.78
CA THR A 271 -20.13 -28.56 -6.03
C THR A 271 -21.30 -29.36 -6.62
N GLY A 272 -21.04 -30.62 -6.99
CA GLY A 272 -22.06 -31.49 -7.57
C GLY A 272 -22.37 -31.25 -9.06
N LEU A 273 -21.73 -30.27 -9.71
CA LEU A 273 -21.89 -30.07 -11.14
C LEU A 273 -21.13 -31.19 -11.93
N PRO A 274 -21.69 -31.67 -13.05
CA PRO A 274 -20.96 -32.55 -13.97
C PRO A 274 -19.68 -31.89 -14.51
N LYS A 275 -18.61 -32.69 -14.67
CA LYS A 275 -17.30 -32.22 -15.15
C LYS A 275 -17.35 -31.30 -16.39
N PRO A 276 -18.20 -31.56 -17.43
CA PRO A 276 -18.29 -30.67 -18.58
C PRO A 276 -18.73 -29.23 -18.22
N PHE A 277 -19.67 -29.06 -17.26
CA PHE A 277 -20.09 -27.76 -16.82
C PHE A 277 -19.04 -27.05 -15.97
N ILE A 278 -18.30 -27.78 -15.12
CA ILE A 278 -17.17 -27.25 -14.36
C ILE A 278 -16.12 -26.71 -15.34
N LYS A 279 -15.75 -27.47 -16.36
CA LYS A 279 -14.81 -27.04 -17.40
C LYS A 279 -15.31 -25.82 -18.16
N PHE A 280 -16.59 -25.81 -18.57
CA PHE A 280 -17.20 -24.68 -19.25
C PHE A 280 -17.17 -23.40 -18.40
N ILE A 281 -17.58 -23.49 -17.12
CA ILE A 281 -17.52 -22.37 -16.17
C ILE A 281 -16.08 -21.88 -16.00
N SER A 282 -15.10 -22.78 -15.94
CA SER A 282 -13.67 -22.40 -15.84
C SER A 282 -13.19 -21.62 -17.06
N CYS A 283 -13.52 -22.09 -18.28
CA CYS A 283 -13.20 -21.34 -19.52
C CYS A 283 -13.94 -19.99 -19.57
N PHE A 284 -15.19 -19.94 -19.12
CA PHE A 284 -15.96 -18.71 -19.05
C PHE A 284 -15.34 -17.69 -18.09
N LYS A 285 -14.91 -18.14 -16.91
CA LYS A 285 -14.19 -17.34 -15.91
C LYS A 285 -12.84 -16.83 -16.43
N ALA A 286 -12.14 -17.64 -17.19
CA ALA A 286 -10.85 -17.27 -17.79
C ALA A 286 -10.98 -16.35 -19.01
N GLY A 287 -12.21 -16.10 -19.50
CA GLY A 287 -12.43 -15.32 -20.72
C GLY A 287 -12.05 -16.05 -22.01
N THR A 288 -11.74 -17.36 -21.93
CA THR A 288 -11.29 -18.20 -23.05
C THR A 288 -12.39 -19.10 -23.60
N VAL A 289 -13.65 -18.87 -23.23
CA VAL A 289 -14.76 -19.74 -23.60
C VAL A 289 -14.96 -19.80 -25.13
N VAL A 290 -14.71 -18.70 -25.83
CA VAL A 290 -14.80 -18.62 -27.29
C VAL A 290 -13.67 -19.37 -28.00
N ASP A 291 -12.54 -19.57 -27.34
CA ASP A 291 -11.41 -20.33 -27.87
C ASP A 291 -11.60 -21.85 -27.63
N CYS A 292 -12.39 -22.19 -26.60
CA CYS A 292 -12.62 -23.56 -26.18
C CYS A 292 -13.90 -24.18 -26.75
N TYR A 293 -14.90 -23.38 -27.12
CA TYR A 293 -16.24 -23.84 -27.50
C TYR A 293 -16.85 -23.03 -28.65
N THR A 294 -17.66 -23.70 -29.49
CA THR A 294 -18.43 -23.06 -30.55
C THR A 294 -19.55 -22.19 -29.94
N SER A 295 -20.02 -21.17 -30.64
CA SER A 295 -21.13 -20.30 -30.22
C SER A 295 -22.40 -21.09 -29.88
N GLN A 296 -22.71 -22.16 -30.65
CA GLN A 296 -23.85 -23.03 -30.38
C GLN A 296 -23.67 -23.79 -29.05
N THR A 297 -22.46 -24.31 -28.78
CA THR A 297 -22.14 -25.00 -27.52
C THR A 297 -22.22 -24.05 -26.35
N ILE A 298 -21.71 -22.80 -26.48
CA ILE A 298 -21.78 -21.78 -25.45
C ILE A 298 -23.25 -21.49 -25.11
N SER A 299 -24.10 -21.22 -26.11
CA SER A 299 -25.52 -20.92 -25.89
C SER A 299 -26.25 -22.11 -25.21
N LYS A 300 -26.00 -23.33 -25.66
CA LYS A 300 -26.62 -24.53 -25.08
C LYS A 300 -26.17 -24.76 -23.63
N MET A 301 -24.89 -24.69 -23.35
CA MET A 301 -24.36 -24.93 -21.99
C MET A 301 -24.81 -23.80 -21.02
N THR A 302 -24.87 -22.57 -21.47
CA THR A 302 -25.41 -21.44 -20.68
C THR A 302 -26.88 -21.66 -20.34
N ALA A 303 -27.71 -22.01 -21.34
CA ALA A 303 -29.12 -22.30 -21.12
C ALA A 303 -29.35 -23.51 -20.19
N ASP A 304 -28.56 -24.56 -20.34
CA ASP A 304 -28.63 -25.73 -19.48
C ASP A 304 -28.20 -25.45 -18.03
N LEU A 305 -27.19 -24.62 -17.81
CA LEU A 305 -26.75 -24.16 -16.48
C LEU A 305 -27.87 -23.37 -15.80
N ILE A 306 -28.51 -22.45 -16.48
CA ILE A 306 -29.62 -21.67 -15.94
C ILE A 306 -30.81 -22.61 -15.61
N ARG A 307 -31.21 -23.43 -16.56
CA ARG A 307 -32.40 -24.27 -16.43
C ARG A 307 -32.26 -25.37 -15.38
N LYS A 308 -31.10 -26.05 -15.31
CA LYS A 308 -30.91 -27.23 -14.47
C LYS A 308 -30.33 -26.91 -13.09
N TYR A 309 -29.56 -25.83 -13.00
CA TYR A 309 -28.78 -25.50 -11.79
C TYR A 309 -28.97 -24.07 -11.28
N GLY A 310 -29.78 -23.24 -11.97
CA GLY A 310 -30.03 -21.86 -11.58
C GLY A 310 -28.80 -20.95 -11.72
N ILE A 311 -27.80 -21.36 -12.49
CA ILE A 311 -26.51 -20.65 -12.60
C ILE A 311 -26.49 -19.86 -13.92
N ASP A 312 -26.53 -18.53 -13.84
CA ASP A 312 -26.30 -17.65 -15.01
C ASP A 312 -24.85 -17.22 -15.07
N VAL A 313 -24.08 -17.82 -15.99
CA VAL A 313 -22.67 -17.48 -16.21
C VAL A 313 -22.48 -16.05 -16.76
N ASN A 314 -23.52 -15.43 -17.36
CA ASN A 314 -23.46 -14.08 -17.87
C ASN A 314 -23.49 -13.04 -16.73
N ASP A 315 -23.95 -13.38 -15.54
CA ASP A 315 -23.85 -12.51 -14.37
C ASP A 315 -22.39 -12.26 -13.96
N TYR A 316 -21.47 -13.14 -14.37
CA TYR A 316 -20.02 -12.92 -14.22
C TYR A 316 -19.52 -11.80 -15.11
N THR A 317 -20.07 -11.64 -16.30
CA THR A 317 -19.61 -10.61 -17.26
C THR A 317 -20.34 -9.29 -17.05
N LYS A 318 -21.62 -9.30 -16.68
CA LYS A 318 -22.42 -8.09 -16.44
C LYS A 318 -21.97 -7.30 -15.20
N LYS A 319 -21.54 -7.98 -14.13
CA LYS A 319 -20.97 -7.32 -12.95
C LYS A 319 -19.51 -6.88 -13.13
N ALA A 320 -18.86 -7.28 -14.22
CA ALA A 320 -17.52 -6.85 -14.61
C ALA A 320 -17.52 -5.72 -15.64
N ALA A 321 -18.69 -5.29 -16.12
CA ALA A 321 -18.88 -4.23 -17.14
C ALA A 321 -19.17 -2.84 -16.50
#